data_e22242bc98791acb4ae7ffe780dd596d
#
_entry.id   e22242bc98791acb4ae7ffe780dd596d
#
_cell.length_a   1.000
_cell.length_b   1.000
_cell.length_c   1.000
_cell.angle_alpha   90.00
_cell.angle_beta   90.00
_cell.angle_gamma   90.00
#
_symmetry.space_group_name_H-M   'P 1'
#
loop_
_entity.id
_entity.type
_entity.pdbx_description
1 polymer ?
#
loop_
_entity_poly.entity_id
_entity_poly.type
_entity_poly.pdbx_seq_one_letter_code
_entity_poly.pdbx_strand_id
1 'polypeptide(L)'
;SIGNPQNIITLEEKAFRQKVDQIKFEYDSILNSYNDLDSAFYASIKIQNEQMVAYFENAYKENLMMGKGRPSPVFTNYVDIKGGTKSLSSFKGKFVYIDVWATWCGPCIQQIPFLQQLEEEYKNKNIAFVSISTDESQRSGGSWEAAEKKWRNFVKDKNMSGVHLWSGEDFSFQQAYKINTIPRFILIDPKGNIVDANAPRPSDPNLKNLFTSLGI
;
A
#
# COMPACT_ATOMS: atom_id res chain seq x y z
N SER A 1 -8.29 13.15 25.09
CA SER A 1 -7.74 13.20 23.70
C SER A 1 -7.31 11.82 23.27
N ILE A 2 -7.83 11.33 22.14
CA ILE A 2 -7.52 9.99 21.60
C ILE A 2 -6.02 9.84 21.29
N GLY A 3 -5.29 10.94 21.07
CA GLY A 3 -3.89 10.91 20.65
C GLY A 3 -3.75 10.49 19.18
N ASN A 4 -2.55 10.01 18.79
CA ASN A 4 -2.32 9.52 17.43
C ASN A 4 -2.96 8.13 17.27
N PRO A 5 -3.93 7.93 16.35
CA PRO A 5 -4.57 6.65 16.09
C PRO A 5 -3.58 5.50 15.82
N GLN A 6 -2.43 5.80 15.20
CA GLN A 6 -1.39 4.81 14.91
C GLN A 6 -0.86 4.15 16.19
N ASN A 7 -0.75 4.90 17.29
CA ASN A 7 -0.29 4.35 18.57
C ASN A 7 -1.29 3.35 19.19
N ILE A 8 -2.55 3.40 18.79
CA ILE A 8 -3.61 2.52 19.28
C ILE A 8 -3.65 1.22 18.46
N ILE A 9 -3.64 1.34 17.15
CA ILE A 9 -3.77 0.17 16.25
C ILE A 9 -2.53 -0.73 16.19
N THR A 10 -1.40 -0.28 16.74
CA THR A 10 -0.16 -1.07 16.83
C THR A 10 0.02 -1.79 18.18
N LEU A 11 -0.91 -1.62 19.12
CA LEU A 11 -0.88 -2.31 20.40
C LEU A 11 -1.09 -3.83 20.25
N GLU A 12 -0.63 -4.60 21.23
CA GLU A 12 -1.03 -6.00 21.39
C GLU A 12 -2.54 -6.11 21.62
N GLU A 13 -3.17 -7.21 21.20
CA GLU A 13 -4.62 -7.37 21.15
C GLU A 13 -5.32 -6.97 22.47
N LYS A 14 -4.83 -7.47 23.60
CA LYS A 14 -5.41 -7.17 24.92
C LYS A 14 -5.36 -5.68 25.24
N ALA A 15 -4.22 -5.04 25.01
CA ALA A 15 -4.02 -3.61 25.24
C ALA A 15 -4.85 -2.76 24.25
N PHE A 16 -4.97 -3.19 23.01
CA PHE A 16 -5.83 -2.57 22.01
C PHE A 16 -7.30 -2.55 22.48
N ARG A 17 -7.84 -3.72 22.85
CA ARG A 17 -9.23 -3.83 23.32
C ARG A 17 -9.50 -2.95 24.55
N GLN A 18 -8.61 -3.04 25.55
CA GLN A 18 -8.72 -2.19 26.74
C GLN A 18 -8.70 -0.69 26.39
N LYS A 19 -7.87 -0.28 25.43
CA LYS A 19 -7.78 1.12 25.03
C LYS A 19 -9.03 1.59 24.29
N VAL A 20 -9.58 0.77 23.40
CA VAL A 20 -10.81 1.07 22.66
C VAL A 20 -12.01 1.15 23.63
N ASP A 21 -12.12 0.19 24.55
CA ASP A 21 -13.17 0.20 25.60
C ASP A 21 -13.08 1.44 26.48
N GLN A 22 -11.86 1.83 26.89
CA GLN A 22 -11.62 3.05 27.65
C GLN A 22 -12.09 4.29 26.88
N ILE A 23 -11.72 4.41 25.59
CA ILE A 23 -12.12 5.52 24.74
C ILE A 23 -13.65 5.59 24.64
N LYS A 24 -14.28 4.45 24.35
CA LYS A 24 -15.75 4.36 24.29
C LYS A 24 -16.40 4.83 25.57
N PHE A 25 -15.92 4.32 26.70
CA PHE A 25 -16.43 4.70 28.02
C PHE A 25 -16.29 6.20 28.30
N GLU A 26 -15.12 6.80 28.00
CA GLU A 26 -14.88 8.23 28.18
C GLU A 26 -15.86 9.08 27.36
N TYR A 27 -16.07 8.74 26.07
CA TYR A 27 -16.97 9.48 25.19
C TYR A 27 -18.45 9.31 25.58
N ASP A 28 -18.87 8.08 25.92
CA ASP A 28 -20.22 7.82 26.40
C ASP A 28 -20.49 8.52 27.74
N SER A 29 -19.51 8.56 28.66
CA SER A 29 -19.60 9.28 29.93
C SER A 29 -19.77 10.78 29.71
N ILE A 30 -18.98 11.37 28.83
CA ILE A 30 -19.11 12.81 28.47
C ILE A 30 -20.51 13.07 27.90
N LEU A 31 -20.95 12.28 26.92
CA LEU A 31 -22.27 12.46 26.31
C LEU A 31 -23.40 12.37 27.36
N ASN A 32 -23.33 11.38 28.25
CA ASN A 32 -24.33 11.15 29.30
C ASN A 32 -24.28 12.18 30.45
N SER A 33 -23.23 12.99 30.51
CA SER A 33 -23.14 14.06 31.54
C SER A 33 -24.01 15.27 31.23
N TYR A 34 -24.49 15.39 29.99
CA TYR A 34 -25.38 16.47 29.54
C TYR A 34 -26.84 16.01 29.60
N ASN A 35 -27.67 16.66 30.36
CA ASN A 35 -29.08 16.30 30.58
C ASN A 35 -30.06 17.10 29.69
N ASP A 36 -29.57 18.12 29.00
CA ASP A 36 -30.35 19.11 28.24
C ASP A 36 -30.11 19.06 26.72
N LEU A 37 -29.48 17.99 26.22
CA LEU A 37 -29.23 17.80 24.81
C LEU A 37 -30.54 17.47 24.05
N ASP A 38 -30.68 18.07 22.88
CA ASP A 38 -31.71 17.65 21.91
C ASP A 38 -31.54 16.18 21.56
N SER A 39 -32.67 15.44 21.47
CA SER A 39 -32.66 13.99 21.25
C SER A 39 -32.01 13.58 19.94
N ALA A 40 -32.19 14.40 18.88
CA ALA A 40 -31.58 14.10 17.58
C ALA A 40 -30.06 14.35 17.62
N PHE A 41 -29.64 15.41 18.33
CA PHE A 41 -28.21 15.67 18.55
C PHE A 41 -27.55 14.57 19.39
N TYR A 42 -28.19 14.16 20.50
CA TYR A 42 -27.70 13.02 21.30
C TYR A 42 -27.53 11.75 20.48
N ALA A 43 -28.55 11.39 19.67
CA ALA A 43 -28.48 10.23 18.82
C ALA A 43 -27.36 10.32 17.76
N SER A 44 -27.13 11.51 17.19
CA SER A 44 -26.07 11.74 16.21
C SER A 44 -24.67 11.54 16.79
N ILE A 45 -24.43 12.05 18.01
CA ILE A 45 -23.13 11.86 18.69
C ILE A 45 -22.93 10.40 19.07
N LYS A 46 -23.97 9.70 19.53
CA LYS A 46 -23.89 8.28 19.84
C LYS A 46 -23.48 7.45 18.60
N ILE A 47 -24.08 7.73 17.45
CA ILE A 47 -23.70 7.09 16.17
C ILE A 47 -22.23 7.39 15.83
N GLN A 48 -21.77 8.63 15.99
CA GLN A 48 -20.37 9.01 15.74
C GLN A 48 -19.40 8.25 16.68
N ASN A 49 -19.76 8.07 17.95
CA ASN A 49 -18.96 7.29 18.90
C ASN A 49 -18.85 5.81 18.46
N GLU A 50 -19.95 5.21 18.02
CA GLU A 50 -19.97 3.84 17.49
C GLU A 50 -19.14 3.71 16.22
N GLN A 51 -19.23 4.68 15.31
CA GLN A 51 -18.43 4.72 14.06
C GLN A 51 -16.93 4.86 14.37
N MET A 52 -16.55 5.63 15.37
CA MET A 52 -15.17 5.76 15.82
C MET A 52 -14.62 4.43 16.34
N VAL A 53 -15.39 3.70 17.16
CA VAL A 53 -14.99 2.36 17.64
C VAL A 53 -14.81 1.40 16.46
N ALA A 54 -15.77 1.36 15.53
CA ALA A 54 -15.69 0.54 14.32
C ALA A 54 -14.47 0.89 13.45
N TYR A 55 -14.12 2.18 13.36
CA TYR A 55 -12.91 2.62 12.68
C TYR A 55 -11.64 2.01 13.31
N PHE A 56 -11.49 2.09 14.66
CA PHE A 56 -10.33 1.51 15.34
C PHE A 56 -10.25 0.00 15.16
N GLU A 57 -11.37 -0.71 15.27
CA GLU A 57 -11.41 -2.16 15.07
C GLU A 57 -11.02 -2.56 13.64
N ASN A 58 -11.52 -1.86 12.63
CA ASN A 58 -11.16 -2.13 11.24
C ASN A 58 -9.69 -1.79 10.95
N ALA A 59 -9.22 -0.63 11.43
CA ALA A 59 -7.82 -0.22 11.29
C ALA A 59 -6.86 -1.20 12.00
N TYR A 60 -7.25 -1.73 13.17
CA TYR A 60 -6.48 -2.75 13.88
C TYR A 60 -6.39 -4.05 13.08
N LYS A 61 -7.53 -4.55 12.55
CA LYS A 61 -7.55 -5.73 11.68
C LYS A 61 -6.65 -5.55 10.45
N GLU A 62 -6.68 -4.37 9.84
CA GLU A 62 -5.79 -4.05 8.71
C GLU A 62 -4.33 -4.05 9.12
N ASN A 63 -4.00 -3.47 10.28
CA ASN A 63 -2.63 -3.49 10.80
C ASN A 63 -2.14 -4.90 11.13
N LEU A 64 -3.02 -5.79 11.62
CA LEU A 64 -2.67 -7.20 11.83
C LEU A 64 -2.33 -7.93 10.52
N MET A 65 -2.95 -7.54 9.40
CA MET A 65 -2.73 -8.16 8.10
C MET A 65 -1.59 -7.50 7.32
N MET A 66 -1.52 -6.17 7.33
CA MET A 66 -0.65 -5.37 6.45
C MET A 66 0.20 -4.34 7.18
N GLY A 67 0.29 -4.42 8.50
CA GLY A 67 1.13 -3.53 9.28
C GLY A 67 2.62 -3.81 9.08
N LYS A 68 3.44 -2.83 9.45
CA LYS A 68 4.91 -2.94 9.42
C LYS A 68 5.38 -4.19 10.16
N GLY A 69 6.29 -4.93 9.55
CA GLY A 69 6.88 -6.18 10.08
C GLY A 69 6.04 -7.44 9.82
N ARG A 70 4.84 -7.34 9.26
CA ARG A 70 4.03 -8.50 8.84
C ARG A 70 4.55 -9.06 7.52
N PRO A 71 4.42 -10.38 7.28
CA PRO A 71 4.76 -10.97 5.99
C PRO A 71 3.98 -10.29 4.86
N SER A 72 4.67 -9.92 3.80
CA SER A 72 4.04 -9.34 2.61
C SER A 72 3.19 -10.38 1.88
N PRO A 73 1.98 -10.04 1.41
CA PRO A 73 1.36 -10.75 0.31
C PRO A 73 2.35 -10.95 -0.83
N VAL A 74 2.27 -12.09 -1.51
CA VAL A 74 3.21 -12.43 -2.58
C VAL A 74 2.55 -12.36 -3.95
N PHE A 75 3.32 -12.00 -4.97
CA PHE A 75 2.99 -12.25 -6.35
C PHE A 75 3.85 -13.42 -6.86
N THR A 76 3.31 -14.20 -7.78
CA THR A 76 3.96 -15.40 -8.27
C THR A 76 3.87 -15.47 -9.79
N ASN A 77 5.02 -15.70 -10.45
CA ASN A 77 5.11 -15.91 -11.89
C ASN A 77 4.53 -14.78 -12.77
N TYR A 78 4.69 -13.52 -12.34
CA TYR A 78 4.34 -12.37 -13.17
C TYR A 78 5.29 -12.26 -14.36
N VAL A 79 4.74 -11.93 -15.53
CA VAL A 79 5.48 -11.88 -16.80
C VAL A 79 6.54 -10.78 -16.74
N ASP A 80 7.81 -11.13 -16.98
CA ASP A 80 8.91 -10.16 -17.03
C ASP A 80 9.04 -9.58 -18.44
N ILE A 81 9.26 -8.26 -18.54
CA ILE A 81 9.51 -7.58 -19.82
C ILE A 81 10.72 -8.16 -20.57
N LYS A 82 11.71 -8.67 -19.84
CA LYS A 82 12.94 -9.27 -20.36
C LYS A 82 12.76 -10.75 -20.76
N GLY A 83 11.56 -11.29 -20.59
CA GLY A 83 11.22 -12.69 -20.86
C GLY A 83 11.19 -13.54 -19.59
N GLY A 84 10.40 -14.63 -19.66
CA GLY A 84 10.12 -15.47 -18.49
C GLY A 84 9.23 -14.80 -17.48
N THR A 85 9.31 -15.25 -16.23
CA THR A 85 8.48 -14.75 -15.11
C THR A 85 9.32 -14.47 -13.87
N LYS A 86 8.79 -13.63 -12.99
CA LYS A 86 9.35 -13.38 -11.65
C LYS A 86 8.27 -13.44 -10.59
N SER A 87 8.68 -13.82 -9.40
CA SER A 87 7.90 -13.82 -8.17
C SER A 87 8.53 -12.90 -7.15
N LEU A 88 7.84 -12.55 -6.07
CA LEU A 88 8.42 -11.77 -4.99
C LEU A 88 9.68 -12.46 -4.42
N SER A 89 9.68 -13.80 -4.36
CA SER A 89 10.84 -14.60 -3.91
C SER A 89 12.10 -14.41 -4.74
N SER A 90 11.99 -13.95 -5.99
CA SER A 90 13.14 -13.62 -6.85
C SER A 90 14.01 -12.47 -6.30
N PHE A 91 13.47 -11.70 -5.36
CA PHE A 91 14.13 -10.54 -4.77
C PHE A 91 14.55 -10.76 -3.31
N LYS A 92 14.49 -12.01 -2.81
CA LYS A 92 14.88 -12.35 -1.44
C LYS A 92 16.27 -11.82 -1.10
N GLY A 93 16.42 -11.25 0.09
CA GLY A 93 17.68 -10.66 0.54
C GLY A 93 17.88 -9.19 0.16
N LYS A 94 16.93 -8.59 -0.59
CA LYS A 94 16.93 -7.16 -0.93
C LYS A 94 15.68 -6.48 -0.35
N PHE A 95 15.78 -5.20 -0.11
CA PHE A 95 14.57 -4.37 -0.06
C PHE A 95 13.89 -4.37 -1.43
N VAL A 96 12.55 -4.32 -1.44
CA VAL A 96 11.79 -4.28 -2.69
C VAL A 96 10.84 -3.09 -2.64
N TYR A 97 11.10 -2.10 -3.48
CA TYR A 97 10.18 -0.99 -3.68
C TYR A 97 9.30 -1.28 -4.89
N ILE A 98 8.02 -1.51 -4.64
CA ILE A 98 7.04 -1.89 -5.66
C ILE A 98 6.23 -0.66 -6.07
N ASP A 99 6.11 -0.45 -7.37
CA ASP A 99 5.21 0.49 -8.04
C ASP A 99 4.10 -0.29 -8.74
N VAL A 100 2.85 -0.15 -8.27
CA VAL A 100 1.68 -0.73 -8.92
C VAL A 100 1.03 0.34 -9.80
N TRP A 101 1.01 0.11 -11.10
CA TRP A 101 0.68 1.10 -12.12
C TRP A 101 -0.05 0.51 -13.33
N ALA A 102 -0.41 1.35 -14.31
CA ALA A 102 -0.90 0.93 -15.62
C ALA A 102 -0.58 1.98 -16.69
N THR A 103 -0.53 1.59 -17.96
CA THR A 103 -0.22 2.47 -19.10
C THR A 103 -1.26 3.57 -19.33
N TRP A 104 -2.47 3.40 -18.85
CA TRP A 104 -3.56 4.38 -18.92
C TRP A 104 -3.65 5.29 -17.70
N CYS A 105 -2.80 5.08 -16.68
CA CYS A 105 -2.83 5.83 -15.43
C CYS A 105 -1.94 7.09 -15.54
N GLY A 106 -2.56 8.24 -15.81
CA GLY A 106 -1.85 9.52 -15.93
C GLY A 106 -0.97 9.87 -14.71
N PRO A 107 -1.51 9.81 -13.46
CA PRO A 107 -0.70 10.04 -12.26
C PRO A 107 0.47 9.08 -12.09
N CYS A 108 0.33 7.81 -12.55
CA CYS A 108 1.43 6.83 -12.53
C CYS A 108 2.55 7.26 -13.49
N ILE A 109 2.18 7.65 -14.71
CA ILE A 109 3.12 8.09 -15.75
C ILE A 109 3.95 9.28 -15.28
N GLN A 110 3.35 10.19 -14.51
CA GLN A 110 4.06 11.34 -13.92
C GLN A 110 5.16 10.93 -12.92
N GLN A 111 5.08 9.73 -12.34
CA GLN A 111 6.10 9.23 -11.40
C GLN A 111 7.30 8.57 -12.10
N ILE A 112 7.18 8.17 -13.37
CA ILE A 112 8.23 7.45 -14.11
C ILE A 112 9.59 8.17 -14.08
N PRO A 113 9.70 9.48 -14.38
CA PRO A 113 11.01 10.15 -14.37
C PRO A 113 11.69 10.13 -13.00
N PHE A 114 10.90 10.28 -11.93
CA PHE A 114 11.39 10.24 -10.55
C PHE A 114 11.84 8.83 -10.16
N LEU A 115 11.09 7.81 -10.60
CA LEU A 115 11.43 6.41 -10.35
C LEU A 115 12.76 6.05 -11.06
N GLN A 116 12.93 6.43 -12.33
CA GLN A 116 14.17 6.22 -13.08
C GLN A 116 15.37 6.92 -12.42
N GLN A 117 15.18 8.12 -11.88
CA GLN A 117 16.21 8.82 -11.12
C GLN A 117 16.60 8.04 -9.85
N LEU A 118 15.62 7.52 -9.11
CA LEU A 118 15.88 6.69 -7.94
C LEU A 118 16.60 5.39 -8.30
N GLU A 119 16.19 4.72 -9.36
CA GLU A 119 16.84 3.49 -9.86
C GLU A 119 18.32 3.72 -10.15
N GLU A 120 18.68 4.84 -10.79
CA GLU A 120 20.07 5.18 -11.06
C GLU A 120 20.83 5.54 -9.77
N GLU A 121 20.23 6.34 -8.89
CA GLU A 121 20.83 6.76 -7.63
C GLU A 121 21.12 5.58 -6.68
N TYR A 122 20.20 4.59 -6.66
CA TYR A 122 20.27 3.44 -5.77
C TYR A 122 20.76 2.14 -6.45
N LYS A 123 21.29 2.19 -7.68
CA LYS A 123 21.69 1.01 -8.48
C LYS A 123 22.70 0.08 -7.78
N ASN A 124 23.54 0.64 -6.90
CA ASN A 124 24.56 -0.10 -6.15
C ASN A 124 24.14 -0.40 -4.70
N LYS A 125 22.88 -0.14 -4.36
CA LYS A 125 22.33 -0.36 -3.04
C LYS A 125 21.54 -1.68 -2.97
N ASN A 126 21.30 -2.15 -1.75
CA ASN A 126 20.58 -3.40 -1.53
C ASN A 126 19.05 -3.23 -1.66
N ILE A 127 18.59 -2.67 -2.78
CA ILE A 127 17.18 -2.46 -3.09
C ILE A 127 16.88 -2.84 -4.53
N ALA A 128 15.72 -3.43 -4.78
CA ALA A 128 15.16 -3.67 -6.10
C ALA A 128 13.94 -2.77 -6.32
N PHE A 129 13.88 -2.10 -7.45
CA PHE A 129 12.71 -1.36 -7.91
C PHE A 129 11.92 -2.25 -8.87
N VAL A 130 10.65 -2.50 -8.56
CA VAL A 130 9.79 -3.44 -9.28
C VAL A 130 8.48 -2.75 -9.64
N SER A 131 8.28 -2.48 -10.93
CA SER A 131 7.04 -1.92 -11.44
C SER A 131 6.11 -3.04 -11.89
N ILE A 132 4.96 -3.18 -11.25
CA ILE A 132 3.92 -4.17 -11.58
C ILE A 132 2.81 -3.48 -12.35
N SER A 133 2.68 -3.79 -13.64
CA SER A 133 1.56 -3.31 -14.45
C SER A 133 0.31 -4.13 -14.20
N THR A 134 -0.80 -3.40 -14.04
CA THR A 134 -2.16 -3.94 -13.94
C THR A 134 -2.98 -3.63 -15.18
N ASP A 135 -2.32 -3.50 -16.34
CA ASP A 135 -3.03 -3.32 -17.60
C ASP A 135 -3.95 -4.51 -17.88
N GLU A 136 -5.22 -4.22 -18.13
CA GLU A 136 -6.31 -5.18 -18.29
C GLU A 136 -6.92 -5.10 -19.70
N SER A 137 -7.61 -6.17 -20.10
CA SER A 137 -8.24 -6.28 -21.42
C SER A 137 -9.21 -5.14 -21.74
N GLN A 138 -10.07 -4.76 -20.78
CA GLN A 138 -11.12 -3.74 -20.98
C GLN A 138 -10.56 -2.36 -21.34
N ARG A 139 -9.39 -1.99 -20.80
CA ARG A 139 -8.75 -0.69 -21.03
C ARG A 139 -7.63 -0.72 -22.04
N SER A 140 -7.41 -1.89 -22.68
CA SER A 140 -6.22 -2.12 -23.51
C SER A 140 -6.55 -2.81 -24.85
N GLY A 141 -7.73 -2.58 -25.40
CA GLY A 141 -8.08 -3.08 -26.74
C GLY A 141 -8.92 -4.38 -26.73
N GLY A 142 -9.50 -4.76 -25.58
CA GLY A 142 -10.50 -5.82 -25.49
C GLY A 142 -9.95 -7.25 -25.34
N SER A 143 -8.63 -7.44 -25.31
CA SER A 143 -8.02 -8.75 -25.02
C SER A 143 -6.81 -8.64 -24.11
N TRP A 144 -6.44 -9.74 -23.46
CA TRP A 144 -5.25 -9.81 -22.61
C TRP A 144 -3.95 -9.71 -23.41
N GLU A 145 -3.91 -10.26 -24.63
CA GLU A 145 -2.78 -10.12 -25.54
C GLU A 145 -2.57 -8.65 -25.95
N ALA A 146 -3.67 -7.93 -26.19
CA ALA A 146 -3.60 -6.49 -26.49
C ALA A 146 -3.09 -5.70 -25.28
N ALA A 147 -3.49 -6.07 -24.05
CA ALA A 147 -3.02 -5.46 -22.82
C ALA A 147 -1.52 -5.69 -22.62
N GLU A 148 -1.03 -6.92 -22.76
CA GLU A 148 0.39 -7.24 -22.65
C GLU A 148 1.21 -6.51 -23.72
N LYS A 149 0.75 -6.51 -24.97
CA LYS A 149 1.43 -5.81 -26.08
C LYS A 149 1.53 -4.31 -25.82
N LYS A 150 0.45 -3.70 -25.34
CA LYS A 150 0.40 -2.26 -24.99
C LYS A 150 1.40 -1.93 -23.89
N TRP A 151 1.42 -2.73 -22.82
CA TRP A 151 2.38 -2.57 -21.72
C TRP A 151 3.83 -2.73 -22.22
N ARG A 152 4.15 -3.79 -22.99
CA ARG A 152 5.48 -4.01 -23.53
C ARG A 152 5.95 -2.85 -24.40
N ASN A 153 5.09 -2.36 -25.28
CA ASN A 153 5.40 -1.22 -26.14
C ASN A 153 5.65 0.03 -25.29
N PHE A 154 4.80 0.30 -24.31
CA PHE A 154 4.94 1.47 -23.43
C PHE A 154 6.28 1.48 -22.68
N VAL A 155 6.62 0.35 -22.05
CA VAL A 155 7.91 0.20 -21.32
C VAL A 155 9.09 0.43 -22.24
N LYS A 156 9.05 -0.12 -23.47
CA LYS A 156 10.09 0.05 -24.49
C LYS A 156 10.17 1.51 -24.99
N ASP A 157 9.04 2.09 -25.37
CA ASP A 157 8.99 3.45 -25.96
C ASP A 157 9.41 4.53 -24.94
N LYS A 158 9.15 4.30 -23.67
CA LYS A 158 9.60 5.17 -22.55
C LYS A 158 11.00 4.85 -22.06
N ASN A 159 11.65 3.83 -22.65
CA ASN A 159 12.98 3.37 -22.24
C ASN A 159 13.09 3.19 -20.71
N MET A 160 12.09 2.53 -20.12
CA MET A 160 12.02 2.36 -18.68
C MET A 160 13.06 1.37 -18.18
N SER A 161 13.83 1.79 -17.15
CA SER A 161 14.82 0.96 -16.45
C SER A 161 14.18 0.12 -15.33
N GLY A 162 14.97 -0.70 -14.63
CA GLY A 162 14.48 -1.49 -13.51
C GLY A 162 13.87 -2.84 -13.89
N VAL A 163 12.97 -3.33 -13.06
CA VAL A 163 12.24 -4.58 -13.26
C VAL A 163 10.78 -4.27 -13.56
N HIS A 164 10.32 -4.66 -14.75
CA HIS A 164 8.95 -4.44 -15.18
C HIS A 164 8.22 -5.77 -15.31
N LEU A 165 7.17 -5.93 -14.54
CA LEU A 165 6.33 -7.12 -14.49
C LEU A 165 4.90 -6.77 -14.90
N TRP A 166 4.22 -7.72 -15.51
CA TRP A 166 2.79 -7.63 -15.81
C TRP A 166 2.03 -8.73 -15.09
N SER A 167 1.00 -8.34 -14.34
CA SER A 167 0.20 -9.27 -13.54
C SER A 167 -0.73 -10.15 -14.37
N GLY A 168 -1.03 -9.75 -15.62
CA GLY A 168 -2.03 -10.45 -16.43
C GLY A 168 -3.39 -10.50 -15.73
N GLU A 169 -3.99 -11.68 -15.71
CA GLU A 169 -5.29 -11.95 -15.10
C GLU A 169 -5.21 -12.19 -13.57
N ASP A 170 -4.01 -12.19 -13.00
CA ASP A 170 -3.84 -12.40 -11.56
C ASP A 170 -3.96 -11.08 -10.79
N PHE A 171 -5.09 -10.88 -10.15
CA PHE A 171 -5.38 -9.77 -9.26
C PHE A 171 -5.14 -10.07 -7.77
N SER A 172 -4.64 -11.26 -7.43
CA SER A 172 -4.51 -11.72 -6.05
C SER A 172 -3.64 -10.80 -5.20
N PHE A 173 -2.52 -10.29 -5.76
CA PHE A 173 -1.65 -9.34 -5.08
C PHE A 173 -2.35 -8.01 -4.80
N GLN A 174 -3.05 -7.45 -5.79
CA GLN A 174 -3.81 -6.21 -5.63
C GLN A 174 -4.93 -6.37 -4.60
N GLN A 175 -5.64 -7.48 -4.64
CA GLN A 175 -6.71 -7.79 -3.68
C GLN A 175 -6.16 -7.95 -2.26
N ALA A 176 -5.05 -8.68 -2.10
CA ALA A 176 -4.42 -8.89 -0.81
C ALA A 176 -3.93 -7.58 -0.18
N TYR A 177 -3.39 -6.65 -0.98
CA TYR A 177 -3.00 -5.32 -0.53
C TYR A 177 -4.15 -4.30 -0.53
N LYS A 178 -5.39 -4.72 -0.84
CA LYS A 178 -6.58 -3.85 -0.96
C LYS A 178 -6.31 -2.63 -1.85
N ILE A 179 -5.64 -2.83 -2.98
CA ILE A 179 -5.31 -1.76 -3.92
C ILE A 179 -6.55 -1.45 -4.76
N ASN A 180 -7.27 -0.38 -4.39
CA ASN A 180 -8.46 0.10 -5.09
C ASN A 180 -8.14 1.25 -6.05
N THR A 181 -6.96 1.87 -5.90
CA THR A 181 -6.50 3.00 -6.73
C THR A 181 -5.01 2.89 -7.01
N ILE A 182 -4.58 3.36 -8.18
CA ILE A 182 -3.17 3.48 -8.59
C ILE A 182 -2.82 4.94 -8.90
N PRO A 183 -1.55 5.35 -8.74
CA PRO A 183 -0.41 4.54 -8.31
C PRO A 183 -0.47 4.11 -6.85
N ARG A 184 0.08 2.94 -6.56
CA ARG A 184 0.31 2.47 -5.20
C ARG A 184 1.76 2.06 -5.05
N PHE A 185 2.41 2.52 -4.00
CA PHE A 185 3.81 2.18 -3.69
C PHE A 185 3.89 1.36 -2.42
N ILE A 186 4.76 0.35 -2.41
CA ILE A 186 4.92 -0.60 -1.30
C ILE A 186 6.41 -0.81 -1.08
N LEU A 187 6.85 -0.84 0.18
CA LEU A 187 8.23 -1.19 0.53
C LEU A 187 8.26 -2.44 1.38
N ILE A 188 9.07 -3.40 0.96
CA ILE A 188 9.25 -4.72 1.61
C ILE A 188 10.72 -4.87 2.02
N ASP A 189 10.96 -5.47 3.19
CA ASP A 189 12.30 -5.73 3.71
C ASP A 189 12.98 -6.96 3.09
N PRO A 190 14.30 -7.18 3.30
CA PRO A 190 15.03 -8.34 2.77
C PRO A 190 14.51 -9.71 3.25
N LYS A 191 13.71 -9.76 4.32
CA LYS A 191 13.09 -10.99 4.84
C LYS A 191 11.71 -11.25 4.21
N GLY A 192 11.18 -10.30 3.43
CA GLY A 192 9.86 -10.38 2.81
C GLY A 192 8.74 -9.83 3.69
N ASN A 193 9.07 -9.00 4.70
CA ASN A 193 8.06 -8.36 5.52
C ASN A 193 7.77 -6.94 5.03
N ILE A 194 6.56 -6.47 5.29
CA ILE A 194 6.12 -5.13 4.96
C ILE A 194 6.90 -4.11 5.80
N VAL A 195 7.58 -3.17 5.15
CA VAL A 195 8.09 -1.95 5.78
C VAL A 195 7.01 -0.87 5.76
N ASP A 196 6.38 -0.69 4.59
CA ASP A 196 5.28 0.24 4.39
C ASP A 196 4.38 -0.23 3.25
N ALA A 197 3.11 -0.49 3.54
CA ALA A 197 2.11 -0.93 2.55
C ALA A 197 1.57 0.24 1.70
N ASN A 198 1.91 1.48 2.04
CA ASN A 198 1.54 2.70 1.33
C ASN A 198 2.70 3.70 1.33
N ALA A 199 3.87 3.22 0.90
CA ALA A 199 5.12 3.96 0.88
C ALA A 199 5.00 5.29 0.11
N PRO A 200 5.79 6.30 0.46
CA PRO A 200 5.84 7.55 -0.28
C PRO A 200 6.14 7.33 -1.76
N ARG A 201 5.55 8.15 -2.63
CA ARG A 201 5.77 8.08 -4.08
C ARG A 201 7.19 8.54 -4.45
N PRO A 202 7.71 8.17 -5.64
CA PRO A 202 9.07 8.53 -6.07
C PRO A 202 9.37 10.03 -6.04
N SER A 203 8.39 10.89 -6.30
CA SER A 203 8.54 12.35 -6.25
C SER A 203 8.51 12.95 -4.84
N ASP A 204 8.18 12.15 -3.81
CA ASP A 204 8.09 12.62 -2.42
C ASP A 204 9.46 12.55 -1.75
N PRO A 205 10.01 13.66 -1.21
CA PRO A 205 11.30 13.66 -0.52
C PRO A 205 11.33 12.75 0.71
N ASN A 206 10.19 12.44 1.32
CA ASN A 206 10.09 11.52 2.45
C ASN A 206 10.50 10.09 2.07
N LEU A 207 10.47 9.71 0.80
CA LEU A 207 10.93 8.39 0.37
C LEU A 207 12.43 8.20 0.62
N LYS A 208 13.25 9.20 0.28
CA LYS A 208 14.70 9.14 0.54
C LYS A 208 15.01 9.15 2.04
N ASN A 209 14.24 9.89 2.84
CA ASN A 209 14.36 9.86 4.29
C ASN A 209 14.03 8.45 4.84
N LEU A 210 13.01 7.80 4.30
CA LEU A 210 12.67 6.42 4.65
C LEU A 210 13.80 5.47 4.29
N PHE A 211 14.35 5.53 3.07
CA PHE A 211 15.47 4.69 2.64
C PHE A 211 16.71 4.89 3.55
N THR A 212 17.06 6.13 3.84
CA THR A 212 18.17 6.47 4.75
C THR A 212 17.96 5.88 6.15
N SER A 213 16.74 5.94 6.69
CA SER A 213 16.40 5.39 8.01
C SER A 213 16.54 3.86 8.08
N LEU A 214 16.51 3.20 6.93
CA LEU A 214 16.65 1.73 6.78
C LEU A 214 18.07 1.29 6.41
N GLY A 215 18.99 2.22 6.21
CA GLY A 215 20.37 1.94 5.81
C GLY A 215 20.54 1.56 4.33
N ILE A 216 19.58 1.94 3.48
CA ILE A 216 19.62 1.73 2.03
C ILE A 216 20.51 2.75 1.33
#